data_4d507ae35a428b0b373d65618672dbeb
#
_entry.id   4d507ae35a428b0b373d65618672dbeb
#
_cell.length_a   1.000
_cell.length_b   1.000
_cell.length_c   1.000
_cell.angle_alpha   90.00
_cell.angle_beta   90.00
_cell.angle_gamma   90.00
#
_symmetry.space_group_name_H-M   'P 1'
#
loop_
_entity.id
_entity.type
_entity.pdbx_description
1 polymer ?
#
loop_
_entity_poly.entity_id
_entity_poly.type
_entity_poly.pdbx_seq_one_letter_code
_entity_poly.pdbx_strand_id
1 'polypeptide(L)'
;MTTNKNHNSPNVPNSTDYGNAFRNVPALRFPEFSGEWKREILNDVCTFHNGRAYKQNELLSDGKYHVLRVGNFFTNDSWYYSDLELDDEKVAVNGDLLYAWSASFGPRFWTGEKVIYHYHIWKIDSFQQVSKEFLFYFLERDTEKIKNEVQGGTMVHITKGDMEKREILYPSILEQSKIARLLSLLDERIATQNKIIERYESLIRGINDSLYAQYGNEVKTSFANLGSSYSGLSGKSAQDFGSGKPFITYLNVYSNNVINEKDFQFVAIRDNEKQNVVEYGDVLFTLSSETPEEVGIGSVYLGKEKVYLNSFCFGIHITNTEVVYSPYLSYYVSSTPFRKFIYPYAQGSTRFNLCKADFEKASIKLPSLENQKRIYSILSHIESKTETEKSLLDLYNSQKQYLLRQMLI
;
A
#
# COMPACT_ATOMS: atom_id res chain seq x y z
N MET A 1 14.78 56.84 53.91
CA MET A 1 13.82 57.55 53.03
C MET A 1 13.43 56.64 51.93
N THR A 2 12.34 56.06 52.08
CA THR A 2 11.29 55.42 51.31
C THR A 2 11.06 56.02 49.94
N THR A 3 10.93 55.19 48.92
CA THR A 3 9.89 55.34 47.89
C THR A 3 9.58 53.99 47.24
N ASN A 4 8.38 53.51 47.56
CA ASN A 4 7.66 52.47 46.80
C ASN A 4 7.36 52.95 45.39
N LYS A 5 7.54 52.06 44.40
CA LYS A 5 6.86 52.17 43.12
C LYS A 5 6.08 50.82 42.84
N ASN A 6 4.77 50.96 43.00
CA ASN A 6 3.79 49.98 42.50
C ASN A 6 3.90 49.87 40.99
N HIS A 7 4.09 48.67 40.48
CA HIS A 7 3.77 48.30 39.11
C HIS A 7 2.48 47.46 39.08
N ASN A 8 1.42 48.11 38.62
CA ASN A 8 0.17 47.47 38.22
C ASN A 8 0.43 46.59 36.99
N SER A 9 0.32 45.29 37.15
CA SER A 9 0.16 44.36 36.06
C SER A 9 -1.32 44.35 35.63
N PRO A 10 -1.63 44.32 34.32
CA PRO A 10 -3.01 44.23 33.87
C PRO A 10 -3.57 42.85 34.19
N ASN A 11 -4.76 42.82 34.76
CA ASN A 11 -5.59 41.65 35.01
C ASN A 11 -5.80 40.86 33.70
N VAL A 12 -5.24 39.67 33.64
CA VAL A 12 -5.66 38.65 32.70
C VAL A 12 -6.96 38.07 33.27
N PRO A 13 -8.07 38.04 32.50
CA PRO A 13 -9.29 37.41 32.99
C PRO A 13 -9.03 35.91 33.12
N ASN A 14 -9.31 35.35 34.27
CA ASN A 14 -9.38 33.91 34.51
C ASN A 14 -10.28 33.27 33.46
N SER A 15 -9.77 32.28 32.77
CA SER A 15 -10.56 31.39 31.91
C SER A 15 -11.52 30.59 32.79
N THR A 16 -12.68 31.12 33.02
CA THR A 16 -13.82 30.42 33.60
C THR A 16 -14.43 29.48 32.55
N ASP A 17 -14.42 28.20 32.89
CA ASP A 17 -15.47 27.22 32.59
C ASP A 17 -16.22 27.39 31.25
N TYR A 18 -15.63 26.97 30.17
CA TYR A 18 -16.42 26.54 29.03
C TYR A 18 -16.84 25.09 29.27
N GLY A 19 -18.03 24.94 29.88
CA GLY A 19 -18.74 23.67 29.83
C GLY A 19 -18.75 23.20 28.40
N ASN A 20 -18.22 22.01 28.17
CA ASN A 20 -18.25 21.26 26.90
C ASN A 20 -19.72 20.87 26.62
N ALA A 21 -20.55 21.85 26.24
CA ALA A 21 -21.76 21.58 25.52
C ALA A 21 -21.31 21.03 24.17
N PHE A 22 -21.52 19.74 23.90
CA PHE A 22 -21.28 19.10 22.61
C PHE A 22 -22.07 19.84 21.55
N ARG A 23 -21.48 20.83 20.92
CA ARG A 23 -22.10 21.52 19.78
C ARG A 23 -22.09 20.54 18.63
N ASN A 24 -23.26 20.33 18.03
CA ASN A 24 -23.40 19.55 16.79
C ASN A 24 -22.86 20.35 15.60
N VAL A 25 -21.57 20.71 15.66
CA VAL A 25 -20.88 21.53 14.64
C VAL A 25 -19.49 20.95 14.42
N PRO A 26 -19.06 20.71 13.17
CA PRO A 26 -17.72 20.20 12.87
C PRO A 26 -16.65 21.22 13.24
N ALA A 27 -15.42 20.71 13.51
CA ALA A 27 -14.28 21.55 13.85
C ALA A 27 -13.83 22.43 12.66
N LEU A 28 -13.97 21.91 11.44
CA LEU A 28 -13.70 22.62 10.20
C LEU A 28 -14.98 22.72 9.38
N ARG A 29 -15.36 23.94 9.00
CA ARG A 29 -16.60 24.24 8.30
C ARG A 29 -16.38 25.34 7.27
N PHE A 30 -17.15 25.32 6.18
CA PHE A 30 -17.17 26.43 5.25
C PHE A 30 -17.82 27.68 5.91
N PRO A 31 -17.23 28.86 5.75
CA PRO A 31 -17.61 30.05 6.53
C PRO A 31 -19.02 30.58 6.25
N GLU A 32 -19.60 30.25 5.10
CA GLU A 32 -20.94 30.64 4.71
C GLU A 32 -22.04 29.82 5.39
N PHE A 33 -21.73 28.71 6.06
CA PHE A 33 -22.71 27.91 6.77
C PHE A 33 -22.63 28.15 8.29
N SER A 34 -23.79 28.17 8.92
CA SER A 34 -23.96 28.38 10.35
C SER A 34 -25.04 27.48 10.94
N GLY A 35 -25.21 27.51 12.25
CA GLY A 35 -26.20 26.67 12.97
C GLY A 35 -25.67 25.25 13.27
N GLU A 36 -26.42 24.52 14.06
CA GLU A 36 -26.11 23.15 14.44
C GLU A 36 -26.57 22.16 13.39
N TRP A 37 -25.88 21.03 13.28
CA TRP A 37 -26.28 19.92 12.45
C TRP A 37 -27.39 19.13 13.12
N LYS A 38 -28.25 18.53 12.32
CA LYS A 38 -29.31 17.64 12.79
C LYS A 38 -28.71 16.31 13.20
N ARG A 39 -29.29 15.69 14.24
CA ARG A 39 -28.91 14.36 14.72
C ARG A 39 -30.06 13.40 14.50
N GLU A 40 -29.78 12.30 13.84
CA GLU A 40 -30.70 11.19 13.60
C GLU A 40 -29.92 9.86 13.61
N ILE A 41 -30.62 8.72 13.48
CA ILE A 41 -29.97 7.43 13.26
C ILE A 41 -30.00 7.07 11.77
N LEU A 42 -29.08 6.20 11.35
CA LEU A 42 -28.95 5.83 9.93
C LEU A 42 -30.23 5.24 9.36
N ASN A 43 -30.99 4.47 10.16
CA ASN A 43 -32.29 3.91 9.72
C ASN A 43 -33.37 4.96 9.38
N ASP A 44 -33.23 6.16 9.92
CA ASP A 44 -34.22 7.24 9.65
C ASP A 44 -33.85 8.02 8.37
N VAL A 45 -32.62 7.90 7.89
CA VAL A 45 -32.11 8.67 6.74
C VAL A 45 -31.80 7.83 5.51
N CYS A 46 -31.71 6.50 5.63
CA CYS A 46 -31.51 5.60 4.49
C CYS A 46 -31.93 4.17 4.82
N THR A 47 -32.06 3.33 3.80
CA THR A 47 -32.40 1.91 3.95
C THR A 47 -31.23 1.02 3.55
N PHE A 48 -30.94 -0.02 4.38
CA PHE A 48 -29.93 -1.02 4.11
C PHE A 48 -30.58 -2.32 3.62
N HIS A 49 -30.19 -2.81 2.45
CA HIS A 49 -30.65 -4.07 1.89
C HIS A 49 -29.54 -5.10 1.95
N ASN A 50 -29.84 -6.27 2.55
CA ASN A 50 -28.89 -7.38 2.57
C ASN A 50 -28.76 -7.99 1.18
N GLY A 51 -27.54 -8.39 0.78
CA GLY A 51 -27.33 -9.29 -0.33
C GLY A 51 -27.89 -10.69 -0.04
N ARG A 52 -27.62 -11.65 -0.93
CA ARG A 52 -28.11 -13.02 -0.85
C ARG A 52 -26.96 -13.98 -0.50
N ALA A 53 -27.25 -15.01 0.30
CA ALA A 53 -26.38 -16.17 0.44
C ALA A 53 -26.63 -17.12 -0.74
N TYR A 54 -25.56 -17.48 -1.45
CA TYR A 54 -25.62 -18.38 -2.60
C TYR A 54 -25.21 -19.80 -2.21
N LYS A 55 -25.94 -20.81 -2.71
CA LYS A 55 -25.53 -22.20 -2.62
C LYS A 55 -24.43 -22.48 -3.65
N GLN A 56 -23.63 -23.52 -3.43
CA GLN A 56 -22.53 -23.88 -4.31
C GLN A 56 -22.97 -24.15 -5.77
N ASN A 57 -24.15 -24.73 -5.96
CA ASN A 57 -24.72 -24.98 -7.29
C ASN A 57 -25.33 -23.75 -7.98
N GLU A 58 -25.41 -22.62 -7.30
CA GLU A 58 -25.86 -21.35 -7.84
C GLU A 58 -24.67 -20.45 -8.26
N LEU A 59 -23.46 -20.85 -7.90
CA LEU A 59 -22.20 -20.18 -8.24
C LEU A 59 -21.55 -20.89 -9.43
N LEU A 60 -21.79 -20.34 -10.60
CA LEU A 60 -21.37 -20.89 -11.87
C LEU A 60 -20.00 -20.32 -12.31
N SER A 61 -19.33 -20.99 -13.21
CA SER A 61 -18.10 -20.49 -13.88
C SER A 61 -18.40 -19.50 -15.01
N ASP A 62 -19.66 -19.49 -15.51
CA ASP A 62 -20.19 -18.57 -16.50
C ASP A 62 -21.71 -18.44 -16.30
N GLY A 63 -22.32 -17.29 -16.65
CA GLY A 63 -23.77 -17.04 -16.46
C GLY A 63 -24.14 -15.59 -16.70
N LYS A 64 -25.43 -15.29 -16.51
CA LYS A 64 -26.03 -14.00 -16.85
C LYS A 64 -25.52 -12.83 -16.03
N TYR A 65 -25.29 -13.03 -14.72
CA TYR A 65 -24.88 -11.99 -13.79
C TYR A 65 -23.60 -12.37 -13.05
N HIS A 66 -22.70 -11.44 -12.91
CA HIS A 66 -21.61 -11.55 -11.95
C HIS A 66 -22.15 -11.55 -10.52
N VAL A 67 -21.59 -12.40 -9.66
CA VAL A 67 -21.87 -12.41 -8.23
C VAL A 67 -20.79 -11.58 -7.51
N LEU A 68 -21.15 -10.37 -7.11
CA LEU A 68 -20.26 -9.48 -6.37
C LEU A 68 -20.06 -9.98 -4.94
N ARG A 69 -18.84 -10.34 -4.60
CA ARG A 69 -18.40 -10.72 -3.24
C ARG A 69 -17.44 -9.68 -2.70
N VAL A 70 -17.20 -9.70 -1.37
CA VAL A 70 -16.28 -8.73 -0.73
C VAL A 70 -14.89 -8.75 -1.39
N GLY A 71 -14.36 -9.92 -1.76
CA GLY A 71 -13.08 -9.99 -2.49
C GLY A 71 -13.08 -9.19 -3.80
N ASN A 72 -14.12 -9.34 -4.63
CA ASN A 72 -14.28 -8.61 -5.89
C ASN A 72 -14.52 -7.10 -5.67
N PHE A 73 -15.02 -6.75 -4.51
CA PHE A 73 -15.23 -5.36 -4.11
C PHE A 73 -13.92 -4.59 -3.92
N PHE A 74 -12.81 -5.29 -3.64
CA PHE A 74 -11.51 -4.69 -3.34
C PHE A 74 -10.41 -5.07 -4.35
N THR A 75 -10.05 -6.35 -4.46
CA THR A 75 -8.81 -6.76 -5.17
C THR A 75 -8.91 -8.07 -5.97
N ASN A 76 -10.01 -8.84 -5.86
CA ASN A 76 -10.09 -10.14 -6.49
C ASN A 76 -10.76 -10.05 -7.87
N ASP A 77 -10.05 -10.41 -8.92
CA ASP A 77 -10.54 -10.42 -10.30
C ASP A 77 -11.19 -11.76 -10.71
N SER A 78 -11.23 -12.74 -9.79
CA SER A 78 -11.90 -14.03 -10.05
C SER A 78 -13.39 -13.93 -9.71
N TRP A 79 -14.25 -14.18 -10.69
CA TRP A 79 -15.69 -14.02 -10.58
C TRP A 79 -16.43 -15.37 -10.55
N TYR A 80 -17.50 -15.42 -9.79
CA TYR A 80 -18.59 -16.37 -9.97
C TYR A 80 -19.73 -15.69 -10.70
N TYR A 81 -20.52 -16.50 -11.36
CA TYR A 81 -21.70 -16.07 -12.13
C TYR A 81 -22.96 -16.76 -11.59
N SER A 82 -24.11 -16.24 -11.96
CA SER A 82 -25.40 -16.88 -11.67
C SER A 82 -26.46 -16.43 -12.67
N ASP A 83 -27.40 -17.32 -12.96
CA ASP A 83 -28.56 -17.03 -13.83
C ASP A 83 -29.81 -16.62 -13.04
N LEU A 84 -29.68 -16.42 -11.75
CA LEU A 84 -30.79 -16.07 -10.88
C LEU A 84 -31.34 -14.66 -11.19
N GLU A 85 -32.62 -14.59 -11.43
CA GLU A 85 -33.38 -13.33 -11.47
C GLU A 85 -33.77 -12.97 -10.03
N LEU A 86 -33.26 -11.88 -9.52
CA LEU A 86 -33.50 -11.43 -8.17
C LEU A 86 -34.21 -10.06 -8.17
N ASP A 87 -34.89 -9.76 -7.08
CA ASP A 87 -35.50 -8.45 -6.85
C ASP A 87 -34.46 -7.33 -6.87
N ASP A 88 -34.87 -6.12 -7.22
CA ASP A 88 -33.97 -4.96 -7.37
C ASP A 88 -33.14 -4.64 -6.11
N GLU A 89 -33.67 -5.00 -4.94
CA GLU A 89 -32.94 -4.89 -3.66
C GLU A 89 -31.70 -5.81 -3.57
N LYS A 90 -31.63 -6.88 -4.38
CA LYS A 90 -30.50 -7.84 -4.43
C LYS A 90 -29.58 -7.60 -5.61
N VAL A 91 -29.82 -6.52 -6.33
CA VAL A 91 -29.12 -6.14 -7.54
C VAL A 91 -28.43 -4.80 -7.32
N ALA A 92 -27.19 -4.68 -7.80
CA ALA A 92 -26.49 -3.40 -7.85
C ALA A 92 -26.22 -2.98 -9.30
N VAL A 93 -26.43 -1.70 -9.55
CA VAL A 93 -26.17 -1.05 -10.84
C VAL A 93 -25.19 0.10 -10.66
N ASN A 94 -24.63 0.58 -11.77
CA ASN A 94 -23.66 1.67 -11.76
C ASN A 94 -24.18 2.88 -10.96
N GLY A 95 -23.39 3.34 -9.99
CA GLY A 95 -23.69 4.46 -9.11
C GLY A 95 -24.43 4.10 -7.81
N ASP A 96 -24.76 2.83 -7.59
CA ASP A 96 -25.33 2.40 -6.30
C ASP A 96 -24.29 2.51 -5.17
N LEU A 97 -24.75 2.95 -4.01
CA LEU A 97 -23.94 2.94 -2.79
C LEU A 97 -24.03 1.58 -2.12
N LEU A 98 -22.89 0.92 -2.00
CA LEU A 98 -22.74 -0.38 -1.35
C LEU A 98 -21.84 -0.25 -0.11
N TYR A 99 -22.03 -1.17 0.84
CA TYR A 99 -21.19 -1.27 2.04
C TYR A 99 -20.80 -2.71 2.31
N ALA A 100 -19.51 -3.01 2.32
CA ALA A 100 -19.00 -4.30 2.77
C ALA A 100 -18.85 -4.30 4.28
N TRP A 101 -19.41 -5.31 4.97
CA TRP A 101 -19.46 -5.37 6.42
C TRP A 101 -18.65 -6.52 7.04
N SER A 102 -17.95 -7.29 6.23
CA SER A 102 -17.15 -8.46 6.67
C SER A 102 -15.80 -8.47 5.96
N ALA A 103 -14.76 -8.89 6.63
CA ALA A 103 -13.38 -8.98 6.18
C ALA A 103 -12.76 -7.63 5.83
N SER A 104 -13.10 -7.05 4.70
CA SER A 104 -12.73 -5.69 4.29
C SER A 104 -13.95 -4.79 4.40
N PHE A 105 -13.87 -3.81 5.27
CA PHE A 105 -14.99 -2.92 5.63
C PHE A 105 -14.99 -1.66 4.78
N GLY A 106 -16.19 -1.16 4.51
CA GLY A 106 -16.40 0.21 4.10
C GLY A 106 -17.34 0.40 2.91
N PRO A 107 -17.74 1.67 2.66
CA PRO A 107 -18.60 2.04 1.56
C PRO A 107 -17.84 2.08 0.23
N ARG A 108 -18.55 1.80 -0.86
CA ARG A 108 -18.12 2.04 -2.23
C ARG A 108 -19.30 2.38 -3.12
N PHE A 109 -19.07 3.24 -4.10
CA PHE A 109 -19.97 3.32 -5.25
C PHE A 109 -19.65 2.18 -6.19
N TRP A 110 -20.70 1.45 -6.58
CA TRP A 110 -20.53 0.43 -7.61
C TRP A 110 -20.30 1.10 -8.97
N THR A 111 -19.27 0.65 -9.65
CA THR A 111 -18.97 1.09 -11.02
C THR A 111 -18.87 -0.12 -11.93
N GLY A 112 -19.73 -0.21 -12.94
CA GLY A 112 -19.72 -1.32 -13.86
C GLY A 112 -21.12 -1.79 -14.24
N GLU A 113 -21.19 -3.00 -14.79
CA GLU A 113 -22.43 -3.63 -15.22
C GLU A 113 -23.32 -4.02 -14.03
N LYS A 114 -24.55 -4.39 -14.35
CA LYS A 114 -25.53 -4.92 -13.38
C LYS A 114 -25.00 -6.21 -12.77
N VAL A 115 -24.94 -6.28 -11.44
CA VAL A 115 -24.48 -7.46 -10.66
C VAL A 115 -25.50 -7.85 -9.61
N ILE A 116 -25.48 -9.09 -9.19
CA ILE A 116 -26.12 -9.57 -7.96
C ILE A 116 -25.04 -9.68 -6.88
N TYR A 117 -25.37 -9.42 -5.62
CA TYR A 117 -24.34 -9.30 -4.60
C TYR A 117 -24.57 -10.21 -3.38
N HIS A 118 -23.45 -10.61 -2.79
CA HIS A 118 -23.39 -11.53 -1.67
C HIS A 118 -23.84 -10.88 -0.36
N TYR A 119 -24.38 -11.66 0.58
CA TYR A 119 -24.94 -11.18 1.85
C TYR A 119 -23.96 -10.38 2.73
N HIS A 120 -22.66 -10.50 2.52
CA HIS A 120 -21.65 -9.67 3.20
C HIS A 120 -21.55 -8.23 2.68
N ILE A 121 -22.43 -7.84 1.77
CA ILE A 121 -22.55 -6.51 1.20
C ILE A 121 -23.96 -6.03 1.42
N TRP A 122 -24.12 -4.79 1.86
CA TRP A 122 -25.40 -4.08 1.88
C TRP A 122 -25.44 -3.10 0.71
N LYS A 123 -26.60 -3.00 0.07
CA LYS A 123 -26.99 -1.88 -0.78
C LYS A 123 -27.67 -0.83 0.09
N ILE A 124 -27.39 0.43 -0.14
CA ILE A 124 -27.96 1.56 0.60
C ILE A 124 -28.72 2.44 -0.39
N ASP A 125 -29.98 2.69 -0.10
CA ASP A 125 -30.85 3.53 -0.92
C ASP A 125 -31.89 4.32 -0.07
N SER A 126 -32.92 4.83 -0.71
CA SER A 126 -34.06 5.54 -0.05
C SER A 126 -33.58 6.71 0.84
N PHE A 127 -32.64 7.51 0.34
CA PHE A 127 -32.03 8.62 1.08
C PHE A 127 -33.07 9.72 1.42
N GLN A 128 -33.13 10.07 2.71
CA GLN A 128 -34.00 11.14 3.22
C GLN A 128 -33.14 12.19 3.93
N GLN A 129 -33.28 13.47 3.51
CA GLN A 129 -32.51 14.60 4.09
C GLN A 129 -30.99 14.51 4.04
N VAL A 130 -30.43 13.36 3.61
CA VAL A 130 -29.01 13.10 3.45
C VAL A 130 -28.72 12.72 2.01
N SER A 131 -27.76 13.39 1.38
CA SER A 131 -27.34 13.01 0.03
C SER A 131 -26.51 11.73 0.07
N LYS A 132 -26.60 10.93 -1.00
CA LYS A 132 -25.86 9.68 -1.17
C LYS A 132 -24.35 9.91 -1.05
N GLU A 133 -23.84 10.98 -1.63
CA GLU A 133 -22.43 11.35 -1.65
C GLU A 133 -21.92 11.77 -0.27
N PHE A 134 -22.71 12.53 0.49
CA PHE A 134 -22.37 12.89 1.87
C PHE A 134 -22.37 11.66 2.77
N LEU A 135 -23.40 10.81 2.63
CA LEU A 135 -23.50 9.55 3.39
C LEU A 135 -22.29 8.64 3.10
N PHE A 136 -21.82 8.57 1.86
CA PHE A 136 -20.61 7.81 1.51
C PHE A 136 -19.41 8.25 2.37
N TYR A 137 -19.13 9.55 2.47
CA TYR A 137 -18.00 10.06 3.26
C TYR A 137 -18.22 9.94 4.76
N PHE A 138 -19.44 10.09 5.22
CA PHE A 138 -19.79 9.79 6.61
C PHE A 138 -19.47 8.32 6.94
N LEU A 139 -19.93 7.38 6.13
CA LEU A 139 -19.68 5.96 6.33
C LEU A 139 -18.18 5.60 6.20
N GLU A 140 -17.43 6.27 5.32
CA GLU A 140 -16.00 6.08 5.21
C GLU A 140 -15.29 6.48 6.52
N ARG A 141 -15.63 7.65 7.08
CA ARG A 141 -15.12 8.10 8.39
C ARG A 141 -15.55 7.17 9.53
N ASP A 142 -16.82 6.78 9.55
CA ASP A 142 -17.37 5.90 10.58
C ASP A 142 -16.74 4.51 10.54
N THR A 143 -16.42 4.01 9.36
CA THR A 143 -15.66 2.76 9.16
C THR A 143 -14.30 2.80 9.86
N GLU A 144 -13.59 3.92 9.82
CA GLU A 144 -12.31 4.07 10.54
C GLU A 144 -12.51 4.09 12.06
N LYS A 145 -13.60 4.67 12.56
CA LYS A 145 -13.97 4.59 13.96
C LYS A 145 -14.24 3.14 14.38
N ILE A 146 -15.06 2.40 13.61
CA ILE A 146 -15.36 1.00 13.87
C ILE A 146 -14.09 0.15 13.94
N LYS A 147 -13.17 0.31 12.99
CA LYS A 147 -11.89 -0.41 12.97
C LYS A 147 -11.05 -0.13 14.23
N ASN A 148 -11.04 1.11 14.69
CA ASN A 148 -10.28 1.50 15.89
C ASN A 148 -10.93 1.02 17.20
N GLU A 149 -12.27 0.96 17.27
CA GLU A 149 -13.02 0.46 18.44
C GLU A 149 -12.80 -1.05 18.68
N VAL A 150 -12.50 -1.80 17.61
CA VAL A 150 -12.39 -3.28 17.64
C VAL A 150 -10.93 -3.76 17.64
N GLN A 151 -9.95 -2.90 17.90
CA GLN A 151 -8.55 -3.31 18.03
C GLN A 151 -8.36 -4.34 19.14
N GLY A 152 -8.29 -5.64 18.77
CA GLY A 152 -8.06 -6.78 19.68
C GLY A 152 -8.75 -8.09 19.30
N GLY A 153 -9.63 -8.10 18.30
CA GLY A 153 -10.36 -9.28 17.83
C GLY A 153 -9.95 -9.74 16.41
N THR A 154 -9.96 -11.04 16.20
CA THR A 154 -9.47 -11.70 14.97
C THR A 154 -10.37 -11.43 13.75
N MET A 155 -11.58 -10.93 13.91
CA MET A 155 -12.51 -10.60 12.81
C MET A 155 -13.54 -9.57 13.27
N VAL A 156 -13.52 -8.40 12.67
CA VAL A 156 -14.51 -7.34 12.93
C VAL A 156 -15.77 -7.66 12.11
N HIS A 157 -16.89 -7.80 12.80
CA HIS A 157 -18.23 -7.89 12.19
C HIS A 157 -19.10 -6.80 12.78
N ILE A 158 -19.83 -6.09 11.93
CA ILE A 158 -20.90 -5.21 12.36
C ILE A 158 -22.22 -5.79 11.84
N THR A 159 -23.23 -5.89 12.70
CA THR A 159 -24.54 -6.34 12.25
C THR A 159 -25.31 -5.20 11.55
N LYS A 160 -26.26 -5.56 10.69
CA LYS A 160 -27.14 -4.55 10.05
C LYS A 160 -27.86 -3.70 11.10
N GLY A 161 -28.41 -4.34 12.14
CA GLY A 161 -29.14 -3.63 13.20
C GLY A 161 -28.25 -2.69 14.02
N ASP A 162 -26.97 -3.00 14.20
CA ASP A 162 -26.04 -2.09 14.87
C ASP A 162 -25.68 -0.90 13.96
N MET A 163 -25.51 -1.14 12.66
CA MET A 163 -25.28 -0.07 11.68
C MET A 163 -26.49 0.86 11.60
N GLU A 164 -27.69 0.34 11.50
CA GLU A 164 -28.95 1.11 11.43
C GLU A 164 -29.18 2.02 12.65
N LYS A 165 -28.69 1.64 13.83
CA LYS A 165 -28.80 2.42 15.07
C LYS A 165 -27.69 3.46 15.25
N ARG A 166 -26.66 3.48 14.39
CA ARG A 166 -25.60 4.48 14.51
C ARG A 166 -26.12 5.87 14.25
N GLU A 167 -25.67 6.80 15.08
CA GLU A 167 -26.03 8.22 14.95
C GLU A 167 -25.29 8.85 13.77
N ILE A 168 -26.01 9.64 12.99
CA ILE A 168 -25.50 10.53 11.97
C ILE A 168 -25.83 11.98 12.30
N LEU A 169 -24.84 12.84 12.20
CA LEU A 169 -25.03 14.29 12.23
C LEU A 169 -24.83 14.82 10.82
N TYR A 170 -25.76 15.65 10.37
CA TYR A 170 -25.73 16.19 9.02
C TYR A 170 -26.27 17.62 8.92
N PRO A 171 -25.70 18.44 8.01
CA PRO A 171 -26.16 19.82 7.76
C PRO A 171 -27.26 19.89 6.72
N SER A 172 -27.53 21.11 6.23
CA SER A 172 -28.37 21.33 5.04
C SER A 172 -27.80 20.61 3.80
N ILE A 173 -28.67 20.26 2.85
CA ILE A 173 -28.28 19.61 1.58
C ILE A 173 -27.22 20.41 0.81
N LEU A 174 -27.28 21.75 0.85
CA LEU A 174 -26.28 22.59 0.19
C LEU A 174 -24.88 22.43 0.82
N GLU A 175 -24.80 22.37 2.14
CA GLU A 175 -23.53 22.15 2.83
C GLU A 175 -23.03 20.71 2.62
N GLN A 176 -23.91 19.70 2.69
CA GLN A 176 -23.59 18.31 2.36
C GLN A 176 -22.97 18.20 0.97
N SER A 177 -23.59 18.80 -0.03
CA SER A 177 -23.11 18.80 -1.42
C SER A 177 -21.72 19.44 -1.53
N LYS A 178 -21.47 20.51 -0.79
CA LYS A 178 -20.17 21.19 -0.82
C LYS A 178 -19.06 20.37 -0.14
N ILE A 179 -19.37 19.74 1.00
CA ILE A 179 -18.45 18.83 1.68
C ILE A 179 -18.13 17.62 0.78
N ALA A 180 -19.16 16.96 0.27
CA ALA A 180 -18.99 15.80 -0.61
C ALA A 180 -18.20 16.15 -1.87
N ARG A 181 -18.45 17.31 -2.47
CA ARG A 181 -17.69 17.77 -3.65
C ARG A 181 -16.22 18.00 -3.35
N LEU A 182 -15.89 18.63 -2.21
CA LEU A 182 -14.48 18.81 -1.80
C LEU A 182 -13.76 17.47 -1.65
N LEU A 183 -14.39 16.52 -0.95
CA LEU A 183 -13.82 15.20 -0.71
C LEU A 183 -13.70 14.39 -2.01
N SER A 184 -14.70 14.47 -2.92
CA SER A 184 -14.65 13.78 -4.22
C SER A 184 -13.53 14.32 -5.13
N LEU A 185 -13.28 15.61 -5.11
CA LEU A 185 -12.15 16.20 -5.86
C LEU A 185 -10.81 15.68 -5.34
N LEU A 186 -10.72 15.45 -4.05
CA LEU A 186 -9.50 14.86 -3.44
C LEU A 186 -9.35 13.38 -3.83
N ASP A 187 -10.45 12.61 -3.86
CA ASP A 187 -10.44 11.23 -4.35
C ASP A 187 -10.04 11.14 -5.83
N GLU A 188 -10.58 12.02 -6.69
CA GLU A 188 -10.18 12.13 -8.09
C GLU A 188 -8.69 12.42 -8.23
N ARG A 189 -8.14 13.26 -7.34
CA ARG A 189 -6.71 13.59 -7.30
C ARG A 189 -5.85 12.42 -6.88
N ILE A 190 -6.26 11.69 -5.81
CA ILE A 190 -5.63 10.46 -5.35
C ILE A 190 -5.61 9.40 -6.46
N ALA A 191 -6.75 9.18 -7.11
CA ALA A 191 -6.85 8.23 -8.22
C ALA A 191 -5.96 8.61 -9.42
N THR A 192 -5.87 9.91 -9.73
CA THR A 192 -4.99 10.41 -10.79
C THR A 192 -3.52 10.23 -10.42
N GLN A 193 -3.17 10.49 -9.17
CA GLN A 193 -1.82 10.32 -8.64
C GLN A 193 -1.35 8.87 -8.73
N ASN A 194 -2.20 7.91 -8.36
CA ASN A 194 -1.91 6.48 -8.51
C ASN A 194 -1.60 6.11 -9.98
N LYS A 195 -2.41 6.61 -10.93
CA LYS A 195 -2.16 6.37 -12.38
C LYS A 195 -0.85 6.98 -12.87
N ILE A 196 -0.43 8.12 -12.32
CA ILE A 196 0.86 8.73 -12.64
C ILE A 196 2.00 7.83 -12.17
N ILE A 197 1.93 7.33 -10.93
CA ILE A 197 2.94 6.42 -10.36
C ILE A 197 3.03 5.14 -11.20
N GLU A 198 1.92 4.48 -11.49
CA GLU A 198 1.87 3.27 -12.34
C GLU A 198 2.49 3.49 -13.72
N ARG A 199 2.25 4.66 -14.32
CA ARG A 199 2.85 5.03 -15.63
C ARG A 199 4.36 5.20 -15.53
N TYR A 200 4.88 5.85 -14.49
CA TYR A 200 6.32 5.97 -14.29
C TYR A 200 6.97 4.61 -14.04
N GLU A 201 6.38 3.75 -13.23
CA GLU A 201 6.88 2.40 -12.99
C GLU A 201 6.90 1.56 -14.28
N SER A 202 5.86 1.67 -15.11
CA SER A 202 5.81 1.02 -16.43
C SER A 202 6.85 1.61 -17.39
N LEU A 203 7.08 2.93 -17.35
CA LEU A 203 8.07 3.61 -18.15
C LEU A 203 9.49 3.16 -17.79
N ILE A 204 9.80 3.06 -16.50
CA ILE A 204 11.10 2.54 -16.01
C ILE A 204 11.35 1.14 -16.59
N ARG A 205 10.38 0.21 -16.46
CA ARG A 205 10.51 -1.15 -17.01
C ARG A 205 10.72 -1.15 -18.52
N GLY A 206 9.89 -0.41 -19.26
CA GLY A 206 9.98 -0.34 -20.73
C GLY A 206 11.27 0.26 -21.24
N ILE A 207 11.75 1.35 -20.63
CA ILE A 207 13.05 1.98 -20.98
C ILE A 207 14.20 1.04 -20.61
N ASN A 208 14.19 0.42 -19.43
CA ASN A 208 15.23 -0.51 -19.01
C ASN A 208 15.39 -1.66 -20.00
N ASP A 209 14.29 -2.33 -20.36
CA ASP A 209 14.30 -3.44 -21.32
C ASP A 209 14.72 -2.99 -22.73
N SER A 210 14.29 -1.80 -23.17
CA SER A 210 14.68 -1.24 -24.47
C SER A 210 16.18 -0.90 -24.54
N LEU A 211 16.70 -0.25 -23.50
CA LEU A 211 18.13 0.09 -23.43
C LEU A 211 19.01 -1.16 -23.27
N TYR A 212 18.53 -2.16 -22.52
CA TYR A 212 19.21 -3.43 -22.46
C TYR A 212 19.22 -4.16 -23.82
N ALA A 213 18.13 -4.15 -24.56
CA ALA A 213 18.08 -4.74 -25.91
C ALA A 213 19.09 -4.07 -26.87
N GLN A 214 19.29 -2.74 -26.72
CA GLN A 214 20.20 -1.98 -27.55
C GLN A 214 21.68 -2.17 -27.17
N TYR A 215 22.01 -2.17 -25.87
CA TYR A 215 23.39 -2.13 -25.36
C TYR A 215 23.82 -3.36 -24.57
N GLY A 216 22.90 -4.24 -24.19
CA GLY A 216 23.13 -5.33 -23.24
C GLY A 216 24.08 -6.44 -23.71
N ASN A 217 24.60 -6.40 -24.94
CA ASN A 217 25.48 -7.42 -25.50
C ASN A 217 26.95 -6.97 -25.64
N GLU A 218 27.33 -5.83 -25.08
CA GLU A 218 28.66 -5.25 -25.29
C GLU A 218 29.76 -5.94 -24.48
N VAL A 219 29.41 -6.45 -23.29
CA VAL A 219 30.36 -7.13 -22.39
C VAL A 219 29.81 -8.49 -21.99
N LYS A 220 30.63 -9.54 -22.14
CA LYS A 220 30.32 -10.88 -21.67
C LYS A 220 31.10 -11.18 -20.40
N THR A 221 30.42 -11.54 -19.31
CA THR A 221 31.01 -11.80 -18.00
C THR A 221 30.19 -12.84 -17.22
N SER A 222 30.44 -13.00 -15.92
CA SER A 222 29.64 -13.78 -14.96
C SER A 222 29.69 -13.12 -13.59
N PHE A 223 28.78 -13.41 -12.69
CA PHE A 223 28.84 -12.88 -11.34
C PHE A 223 30.11 -13.32 -10.60
N ALA A 224 30.61 -14.53 -10.85
CA ALA A 224 31.86 -15.02 -10.33
C ALA A 224 33.08 -14.19 -10.79
N ASN A 225 33.02 -13.56 -11.98
CA ASN A 225 34.06 -12.67 -12.49
C ASN A 225 33.91 -11.22 -12.02
N LEU A 226 32.72 -10.84 -11.55
CA LEU A 226 32.42 -9.49 -11.05
C LEU A 226 32.81 -9.33 -9.58
N GLY A 227 32.82 -10.44 -8.82
CA GLY A 227 33.12 -10.36 -7.40
C GLY A 227 33.12 -11.70 -6.67
N SER A 228 33.07 -11.64 -5.36
CA SER A 228 33.02 -12.81 -4.48
C SER A 228 31.69 -12.93 -3.74
N SER A 229 31.10 -14.12 -3.74
CA SER A 229 29.84 -14.35 -3.05
C SER A 229 30.02 -14.71 -1.58
N TYR A 230 29.02 -14.33 -0.77
CA TYR A 230 28.97 -14.63 0.65
C TYR A 230 27.55 -14.98 1.08
N SER A 231 27.42 -15.75 2.16
CA SER A 231 26.13 -16.12 2.74
C SER A 231 25.64 -15.06 3.72
N GLY A 232 24.33 -14.96 3.89
CA GLY A 232 23.73 -14.18 4.97
C GLY A 232 24.06 -14.74 6.37
N LEU A 233 23.38 -14.22 7.39
CA LEU A 233 23.55 -14.60 8.80
C LEU A 233 23.50 -16.11 9.02
N SER A 234 24.38 -16.62 9.85
CA SER A 234 24.45 -18.02 10.26
C SER A 234 24.38 -18.17 11.77
N GLY A 235 23.83 -19.31 12.26
CA GLY A 235 23.82 -19.66 13.68
C GLY A 235 22.95 -18.73 14.55
N LYS A 236 21.95 -18.06 13.98
CA LYS A 236 21.00 -17.19 14.70
C LYS A 236 19.72 -17.94 15.07
N SER A 237 19.18 -17.65 16.23
CA SER A 237 17.88 -18.11 16.74
C SER A 237 16.89 -16.95 16.85
N ALA A 238 15.60 -17.24 17.05
CA ALA A 238 14.58 -16.22 17.21
C ALA A 238 14.89 -15.19 18.31
N GLN A 239 15.61 -15.61 19.36
CA GLN A 239 15.98 -14.73 20.48
C GLN A 239 17.08 -13.71 20.14
N ASP A 240 17.84 -13.93 19.06
CA ASP A 240 18.88 -13.01 18.62
C ASP A 240 18.35 -11.81 17.82
N PHE A 241 17.05 -11.84 17.44
CA PHE A 241 16.42 -10.77 16.64
C PHE A 241 15.65 -9.78 17.51
N GLY A 242 15.50 -8.54 17.00
CA GLY A 242 14.76 -7.43 17.63
C GLY A 242 15.64 -6.33 18.20
N SER A 243 16.94 -6.57 18.43
CA SER A 243 17.88 -5.55 18.93
C SER A 243 19.31 -5.84 18.46
N GLY A 244 20.19 -4.83 18.52
CA GLY A 244 21.60 -4.96 18.20
C GLY A 244 22.03 -4.24 16.91
N LYS A 245 22.58 -4.96 15.94
CA LYS A 245 23.09 -4.40 14.67
C LYS A 245 22.04 -4.48 13.57
N PRO A 246 22.00 -3.51 12.64
CA PRO A 246 21.05 -3.53 11.54
C PRO A 246 21.32 -4.69 10.57
N PHE A 247 20.24 -5.31 10.08
CA PHE A 247 20.33 -6.30 9.01
C PHE A 247 19.21 -6.13 7.98
N ILE A 248 19.53 -6.52 6.75
CA ILE A 248 18.62 -6.50 5.60
C ILE A 248 17.76 -7.76 5.66
N THR A 249 16.45 -7.60 5.71
CA THR A 249 15.48 -8.70 5.73
C THR A 249 15.30 -9.33 4.34
N TYR A 250 14.76 -10.55 4.30
CA TYR A 250 14.36 -11.19 3.04
C TYR A 250 13.39 -10.32 2.23
N LEU A 251 12.37 -9.76 2.90
CA LEU A 251 11.37 -8.90 2.25
C LEU A 251 11.97 -7.62 1.66
N ASN A 252 13.00 -7.05 2.31
CA ASN A 252 13.66 -5.87 1.78
C ASN A 252 14.40 -6.18 0.46
N VAL A 253 15.08 -7.33 0.37
CA VAL A 253 15.70 -7.81 -0.88
C VAL A 253 14.64 -8.14 -1.94
N TYR A 254 13.55 -8.78 -1.53
CA TYR A 254 12.50 -9.24 -2.42
C TYR A 254 11.70 -8.09 -3.05
N SER A 255 11.39 -7.05 -2.28
CA SER A 255 10.46 -6.00 -2.68
C SER A 255 11.11 -4.77 -3.30
N ASN A 256 12.43 -4.63 -3.22
CA ASN A 256 13.12 -3.41 -3.63
C ASN A 256 14.27 -3.69 -4.59
N ASN A 257 14.43 -2.89 -5.64
CA ASN A 257 15.60 -2.94 -6.54
C ASN A 257 16.87 -2.38 -5.87
N VAL A 258 16.69 -1.41 -4.99
CA VAL A 258 17.72 -0.85 -4.10
C VAL A 258 17.22 -1.02 -2.67
N ILE A 259 18.09 -1.52 -1.81
CA ILE A 259 17.75 -1.77 -0.40
C ILE A 259 17.27 -0.48 0.28
N ASN A 260 16.11 -0.57 0.92
CA ASN A 260 15.52 0.51 1.71
C ASN A 260 16.07 0.48 3.14
N GLU A 261 16.88 1.46 3.51
CA GLU A 261 17.50 1.54 4.84
C GLU A 261 16.47 1.74 5.97
N LYS A 262 15.26 2.24 5.67
CA LYS A 262 14.19 2.41 6.66
C LYS A 262 13.56 1.09 7.10
N ASP A 263 13.72 0.03 6.30
CA ASP A 263 13.15 -1.30 6.55
C ASP A 263 14.16 -2.25 7.23
N PHE A 264 15.27 -1.73 7.73
CA PHE A 264 16.21 -2.52 8.50
C PHE A 264 15.56 -3.04 9.78
N GLN A 265 15.86 -4.30 10.08
CA GLN A 265 15.60 -4.89 11.39
C GLN A 265 16.93 -5.07 12.13
N PHE A 266 16.87 -5.55 13.37
CA PHE A 266 18.05 -5.62 14.23
C PHE A 266 18.31 -7.05 14.68
N VAL A 267 19.61 -7.38 14.80
CA VAL A 267 20.09 -8.69 15.23
C VAL A 267 21.27 -8.54 16.19
N ALA A 268 21.29 -9.31 17.24
CA ALA A 268 22.40 -9.35 18.19
C ALA A 268 23.61 -10.06 17.54
N ILE A 269 24.74 -9.38 17.49
CA ILE A 269 26.04 -9.92 17.03
C ILE A 269 26.99 -9.88 18.22
N ARG A 270 27.56 -11.04 18.60
CA ARG A 270 28.51 -11.18 19.72
C ARG A 270 29.90 -10.78 19.27
N ASP A 271 30.73 -10.29 20.18
CA ASP A 271 32.07 -9.77 19.87
C ASP A 271 33.01 -10.79 19.16
N ASN A 272 32.84 -12.07 19.45
CA ASN A 272 33.65 -13.17 18.85
C ASN A 272 32.97 -13.83 17.65
N GLU A 273 31.83 -13.31 17.20
CA GLU A 273 31.06 -13.90 16.13
C GLU A 273 31.51 -13.36 14.77
N LYS A 274 31.87 -14.27 13.87
CA LYS A 274 32.20 -13.92 12.49
C LYS A 274 30.98 -14.03 11.61
N GLN A 275 30.50 -12.91 11.13
CA GLN A 275 29.40 -12.82 10.16
C GLN A 275 29.83 -12.01 8.96
N ASN A 276 29.31 -12.37 7.78
CA ASN A 276 29.54 -11.57 6.59
C ASN A 276 28.78 -10.25 6.69
N VAL A 277 29.40 -9.19 6.17
CA VAL A 277 28.87 -7.82 6.20
C VAL A 277 28.52 -7.39 4.78
N VAL A 278 27.41 -6.73 4.60
CA VAL A 278 27.03 -6.11 3.33
C VAL A 278 27.69 -4.74 3.23
N GLU A 279 28.28 -4.43 2.07
CA GLU A 279 28.96 -3.19 1.79
C GLU A 279 28.33 -2.47 0.58
N TYR A 280 28.63 -1.19 0.41
CA TYR A 280 28.16 -0.41 -0.72
C TYR A 280 28.49 -1.08 -2.06
N GLY A 281 27.49 -1.21 -2.92
CA GLY A 281 27.64 -1.80 -4.25
C GLY A 281 27.39 -3.31 -4.31
N ASP A 282 27.17 -3.96 -3.18
CA ASP A 282 26.84 -5.38 -3.15
C ASP A 282 25.52 -5.68 -3.83
N VAL A 283 25.50 -6.79 -4.57
CA VAL A 283 24.28 -7.33 -5.16
C VAL A 283 23.79 -8.47 -4.29
N LEU A 284 22.55 -8.39 -3.85
CA LEU A 284 21.92 -9.34 -2.93
C LEU A 284 20.84 -10.12 -3.67
N PHE A 285 20.72 -11.41 -3.38
CA PHE A 285 19.73 -12.30 -4.01
C PHE A 285 18.98 -13.13 -2.98
N THR A 286 17.68 -13.35 -3.21
CA THR A 286 16.92 -14.35 -2.46
C THR A 286 17.31 -15.76 -2.88
N LEU A 287 17.41 -16.70 -1.91
CA LEU A 287 17.80 -18.10 -2.19
C LEU A 287 16.61 -18.98 -2.56
N SER A 288 15.42 -18.69 -2.05
CA SER A 288 14.27 -19.58 -2.24
C SER A 288 12.96 -18.80 -2.37
N SER A 289 11.99 -19.38 -3.08
CA SER A 289 10.61 -18.88 -3.20
C SER A 289 9.61 -20.02 -3.33
N GLU A 290 8.32 -19.71 -3.25
CA GLU A 290 7.21 -20.63 -3.47
C GLU A 290 6.98 -20.89 -4.98
N THR A 291 7.39 -19.97 -5.84
CA THR A 291 7.29 -20.09 -7.30
C THR A 291 8.67 -20.00 -7.96
N PRO A 292 8.91 -20.69 -9.08
CA PRO A 292 10.20 -20.64 -9.77
C PRO A 292 10.50 -19.25 -10.37
N GLU A 293 9.46 -18.50 -10.74
CA GLU A 293 9.57 -17.15 -11.29
C GLU A 293 10.14 -16.14 -10.28
N GLU A 294 9.97 -16.39 -8.99
CA GLU A 294 10.39 -15.50 -7.91
C GLU A 294 11.73 -15.87 -7.28
N VAL A 295 12.33 -16.98 -7.69
CA VAL A 295 13.66 -17.38 -7.20
C VAL A 295 14.72 -16.40 -7.67
N GLY A 296 15.66 -16.05 -6.78
CA GLY A 296 16.79 -15.20 -7.10
C GLY A 296 16.39 -13.78 -7.48
N ILE A 297 15.35 -13.23 -6.83
CA ILE A 297 15.09 -11.78 -6.90
C ILE A 297 16.28 -11.06 -6.34
N GLY A 298 16.76 -10.06 -7.08
CA GLY A 298 17.97 -9.33 -6.78
C GLY A 298 17.71 -7.89 -6.37
N SER A 299 18.57 -7.38 -5.48
CA SER A 299 18.59 -6.00 -5.02
C SER A 299 20.03 -5.52 -4.87
N VAL A 300 20.26 -4.22 -4.87
CA VAL A 300 21.58 -3.65 -4.68
C VAL A 300 21.61 -2.79 -3.41
N TYR A 301 22.65 -2.94 -2.63
CA TYR A 301 22.87 -2.08 -1.46
C TYR A 301 23.72 -0.86 -1.84
N LEU A 302 23.14 0.33 -1.67
CA LEU A 302 23.80 1.61 -1.94
C LEU A 302 23.97 2.48 -0.68
N GLY A 303 23.75 1.89 0.49
CA GLY A 303 23.95 2.54 1.78
C GLY A 303 25.43 2.63 2.18
N LYS A 304 25.70 3.44 3.18
CA LYS A 304 27.07 3.68 3.67
C LYS A 304 27.43 2.86 4.90
N GLU A 305 26.43 2.36 5.60
CA GLU A 305 26.65 1.62 6.84
C GLU A 305 26.95 0.15 6.55
N LYS A 306 27.77 -0.47 7.41
CA LYS A 306 27.96 -1.91 7.38
C LYS A 306 26.76 -2.59 8.03
N VAL A 307 26.08 -3.43 7.28
CA VAL A 307 24.86 -4.12 7.72
C VAL A 307 24.99 -5.63 7.47
N TYR A 308 24.16 -6.42 8.10
CA TYR A 308 24.13 -7.87 7.92
C TYR A 308 23.00 -8.26 6.95
N LEU A 309 23.01 -9.50 6.46
CA LEU A 309 22.04 -10.01 5.49
C LEU A 309 21.26 -11.19 6.06
N ASN A 310 19.98 -11.28 5.77
CA ASN A 310 19.13 -12.41 6.16
C ASN A 310 19.69 -13.75 5.66
N SER A 311 19.56 -14.81 6.45
CA SER A 311 20.10 -16.17 6.15
C SER A 311 19.48 -16.83 4.91
N PHE A 312 18.29 -16.39 4.46
CA PHE A 312 17.66 -16.85 3.22
C PHE A 312 18.04 -16.03 1.99
N CYS A 313 19.09 -15.22 2.11
CA CYS A 313 19.69 -14.43 1.05
C CYS A 313 21.20 -14.69 0.98
N PHE A 314 21.80 -14.35 -0.13
CA PHE A 314 23.26 -14.26 -0.28
C PHE A 314 23.63 -12.96 -0.99
N GLY A 315 24.84 -12.51 -0.78
CA GLY A 315 25.38 -11.32 -1.43
C GLY A 315 26.59 -11.64 -2.32
N ILE A 316 26.91 -10.72 -3.21
CA ILE A 316 28.12 -10.71 -4.02
C ILE A 316 28.78 -9.37 -3.82
N HIS A 317 29.97 -9.36 -3.20
CA HIS A 317 30.85 -8.20 -3.14
C HIS A 317 31.38 -7.90 -4.53
N ILE A 318 30.99 -6.78 -5.10
CA ILE A 318 31.45 -6.37 -6.43
C ILE A 318 32.85 -5.74 -6.30
N THR A 319 33.84 -6.40 -6.87
CA THR A 319 35.25 -5.96 -6.85
C THR A 319 35.73 -5.47 -8.21
N ASN A 320 35.14 -5.95 -9.31
CA ASN A 320 35.52 -5.60 -10.67
C ASN A 320 34.78 -4.35 -11.16
N THR A 321 35.20 -3.19 -10.66
CA THR A 321 34.58 -1.90 -11.01
C THR A 321 35.00 -1.36 -12.39
N GLU A 322 35.96 -2.00 -13.06
CA GLU A 322 36.32 -1.68 -14.44
C GLU A 322 35.29 -2.20 -15.45
N VAL A 323 34.58 -3.26 -15.08
CA VAL A 323 33.59 -3.92 -15.94
C VAL A 323 32.19 -3.52 -15.56
N VAL A 324 31.91 -3.29 -14.28
CA VAL A 324 30.55 -3.05 -13.79
C VAL A 324 30.44 -1.82 -12.91
N TYR A 325 29.36 -1.06 -13.12
CA TYR A 325 28.91 0.01 -12.27
C TYR A 325 27.78 -0.54 -11.36
N SER A 326 28.11 -0.84 -10.11
CA SER A 326 27.20 -1.52 -9.17
C SER A 326 25.79 -0.91 -9.09
N PRO A 327 25.58 0.43 -9.05
CA PRO A 327 24.23 0.98 -9.03
C PRO A 327 23.38 0.58 -10.25
N TYR A 328 23.98 0.39 -11.43
CA TYR A 328 23.26 -0.09 -12.62
C TYR A 328 22.68 -1.48 -12.41
N LEU A 329 23.32 -2.33 -11.60
CA LEU A 329 22.84 -3.68 -11.37
C LEU A 329 21.46 -3.71 -10.71
N SER A 330 21.03 -2.67 -10.00
CA SER A 330 19.65 -2.57 -9.45
C SER A 330 18.60 -2.65 -10.54
N TYR A 331 18.84 -2.08 -11.72
CA TYR A 331 17.97 -2.18 -12.87
C TYR A 331 18.21 -3.44 -13.69
N TYR A 332 19.43 -3.91 -13.76
CA TYR A 332 19.77 -5.13 -14.50
C TYR A 332 19.11 -6.37 -13.88
N VAL A 333 19.25 -6.58 -12.56
CA VAL A 333 18.71 -7.77 -11.89
C VAL A 333 17.19 -7.80 -11.79
N SER A 334 16.53 -6.66 -12.01
CA SER A 334 15.07 -6.55 -12.09
C SER A 334 14.52 -6.59 -13.53
N SER A 335 15.41 -6.56 -14.54
CA SER A 335 15.02 -6.53 -15.95
C SER A 335 14.37 -7.85 -16.40
N THR A 336 13.46 -7.76 -17.37
CA THR A 336 12.82 -8.94 -17.98
C THR A 336 13.86 -9.93 -18.57
N PRO A 337 14.92 -9.49 -19.27
CA PRO A 337 15.96 -10.39 -19.75
C PRO A 337 16.69 -11.13 -18.63
N PHE A 338 17.02 -10.46 -17.52
CA PHE A 338 17.64 -11.11 -16.39
C PHE A 338 16.73 -12.11 -15.70
N ARG A 339 15.44 -11.79 -15.51
CA ARG A 339 14.46 -12.73 -14.92
C ARG A 339 14.31 -13.99 -15.78
N LYS A 340 14.31 -13.87 -17.11
CA LYS A 340 14.35 -15.01 -18.02
C LYS A 340 15.66 -15.80 -17.94
N PHE A 341 16.79 -15.12 -17.74
CA PHE A 341 18.09 -15.74 -17.58
C PHE A 341 18.21 -16.57 -16.30
N ILE A 342 17.68 -16.07 -15.16
CA ILE A 342 17.83 -16.76 -13.86
C ILE A 342 16.84 -17.94 -13.69
N TYR A 343 15.70 -17.93 -14.36
CA TYR A 343 14.65 -18.94 -14.25
C TYR A 343 15.14 -20.39 -14.34
N PRO A 344 16.03 -20.80 -15.29
CA PRO A 344 16.52 -22.17 -15.37
C PRO A 344 17.34 -22.64 -14.16
N TYR A 345 17.82 -21.72 -13.31
CA TYR A 345 18.58 -22.04 -12.10
C TYR A 345 17.69 -22.23 -10.87
N ALA A 346 16.38 -22.08 -11.00
CA ALA A 346 15.39 -22.41 -9.97
C ALA A 346 15.14 -23.92 -9.95
N GLN A 347 15.42 -24.59 -8.85
CA GLN A 347 15.25 -26.04 -8.69
C GLN A 347 14.34 -26.35 -7.50
N GLY A 348 13.41 -27.27 -7.70
CA GLY A 348 12.47 -27.72 -6.67
C GLY A 348 11.10 -28.07 -7.24
N SER A 349 10.17 -28.51 -6.39
CA SER A 349 8.80 -28.88 -6.78
C SER A 349 7.72 -28.19 -5.94
N THR A 350 7.91 -28.03 -4.66
CA THR A 350 7.00 -27.32 -3.72
C THR A 350 7.61 -26.03 -3.20
N ARG A 351 8.91 -25.98 -3.12
CA ARG A 351 9.72 -24.81 -2.81
C ARG A 351 10.91 -24.82 -3.74
N PHE A 352 11.12 -23.71 -4.41
CA PHE A 352 12.17 -23.56 -5.40
C PHE A 352 13.37 -22.88 -4.76
N ASN A 353 14.58 -23.40 -5.05
CA ASN A 353 15.83 -22.85 -4.56
C ASN A 353 16.73 -22.49 -5.75
N LEU A 354 17.49 -21.40 -5.61
CA LEU A 354 18.48 -21.01 -6.59
C LEU A 354 19.70 -21.93 -6.53
N CYS A 355 20.05 -22.52 -7.67
CA CYS A 355 21.31 -23.24 -7.83
C CYS A 355 22.46 -22.22 -7.93
N LYS A 356 22.90 -21.73 -6.75
CA LYS A 356 23.84 -20.60 -6.61
C LYS A 356 25.14 -20.82 -7.39
N ALA A 357 25.77 -22.00 -7.28
CA ALA A 357 27.08 -22.27 -7.89
C ALA A 357 27.04 -22.24 -9.43
N ASP A 358 25.93 -22.71 -10.04
CA ASP A 358 25.76 -22.68 -11.48
C ASP A 358 25.38 -21.29 -11.96
N PHE A 359 24.49 -20.62 -11.23
CA PHE A 359 24.09 -19.24 -11.50
C PHE A 359 25.29 -18.27 -11.50
N GLU A 360 26.16 -18.33 -10.49
CA GLU A 360 27.31 -17.43 -10.39
C GLU A 360 28.30 -17.56 -11.55
N LYS A 361 28.49 -18.77 -12.06
CA LYS A 361 29.37 -19.07 -13.19
C LYS A 361 28.74 -18.85 -14.55
N ALA A 362 27.43 -18.75 -14.58
CA ALA A 362 26.68 -18.58 -15.83
C ALA A 362 27.05 -17.27 -16.52
N SER A 363 27.15 -17.35 -17.85
CA SER A 363 27.50 -16.18 -18.65
C SER A 363 26.35 -15.20 -18.71
N ILE A 364 26.59 -13.99 -18.24
CA ILE A 364 25.72 -12.83 -18.40
C ILE A 364 26.30 -11.86 -19.42
N LYS A 365 25.45 -11.01 -19.93
CA LYS A 365 25.82 -9.95 -20.87
C LYS A 365 25.40 -8.62 -20.31
N LEU A 366 26.28 -7.63 -20.39
CA LEU A 366 26.08 -6.29 -19.88
C LEU A 366 26.38 -5.24 -20.94
N PRO A 367 25.85 -4.01 -20.83
CA PRO A 367 26.36 -2.86 -21.54
C PRO A 367 27.80 -2.55 -21.15
N SER A 368 28.51 -1.75 -21.96
CA SER A 368 29.79 -1.16 -21.54
C SER A 368 29.63 -0.31 -20.27
N LEU A 369 30.71 -0.11 -19.54
CA LEU A 369 30.68 0.68 -18.28
C LEU A 369 30.11 2.09 -18.49
N GLU A 370 30.39 2.70 -19.64
CA GLU A 370 29.86 4.02 -20.02
C GLU A 370 28.34 3.96 -20.19
N ASN A 371 27.83 2.96 -20.93
CA ASN A 371 26.40 2.76 -21.15
C ASN A 371 25.67 2.38 -19.86
N GLN A 372 26.29 1.59 -18.98
CA GLN A 372 25.74 1.30 -17.65
C GLN A 372 25.50 2.58 -16.82
N LYS A 373 26.50 3.48 -16.77
CA LYS A 373 26.37 4.78 -16.10
C LYS A 373 25.29 5.66 -16.70
N ARG A 374 25.21 5.69 -18.05
CA ARG A 374 24.21 6.44 -18.79
C ARG A 374 22.79 5.90 -18.51
N ILE A 375 22.60 4.59 -18.61
CA ILE A 375 21.32 3.94 -18.34
C ILE A 375 20.89 4.20 -16.90
N TYR A 376 21.78 4.00 -15.93
CA TYR A 376 21.51 4.29 -14.53
C TYR A 376 21.08 5.74 -14.32
N SER A 377 21.79 6.69 -14.90
CA SER A 377 21.45 8.12 -14.79
C SER A 377 20.03 8.41 -15.30
N ILE A 378 19.64 7.84 -16.44
CA ILE A 378 18.29 8.04 -17.00
C ILE A 378 17.22 7.45 -16.07
N LEU A 379 17.38 6.18 -15.68
CA LEU A 379 16.38 5.46 -14.91
C LEU A 379 16.25 6.02 -13.48
N SER A 380 17.36 6.34 -12.83
CA SER A 380 17.36 6.92 -11.48
C SER A 380 16.70 8.29 -11.40
N HIS A 381 16.77 9.10 -12.46
CA HIS A 381 16.02 10.36 -12.52
C HIS A 381 14.50 10.12 -12.58
N ILE A 382 14.05 9.11 -13.34
CA ILE A 382 12.61 8.78 -13.41
C ILE A 382 12.15 8.19 -12.07
N GLU A 383 12.97 7.33 -11.45
CA GLU A 383 12.70 6.75 -10.13
C GLU A 383 12.59 7.83 -9.04
N SER A 384 13.51 8.80 -9.02
CA SER A 384 13.43 9.95 -8.10
C SER A 384 12.13 10.75 -8.26
N LYS A 385 11.63 10.90 -9.50
CA LYS A 385 10.32 11.50 -9.74
C LYS A 385 9.20 10.61 -9.19
N THR A 386 9.27 9.31 -9.41
CA THR A 386 8.28 8.35 -8.90
C THR A 386 8.17 8.42 -7.37
N GLU A 387 9.30 8.50 -6.66
CA GLU A 387 9.33 8.65 -5.20
C GLU A 387 8.72 10.00 -4.74
N THR A 388 8.93 11.06 -5.49
CA THR A 388 8.28 12.35 -5.25
C THR A 388 6.75 12.24 -5.39
N GLU A 389 6.27 11.55 -6.43
CA GLU A 389 4.85 11.35 -6.66
C GLU A 389 4.21 10.43 -5.60
N LYS A 390 4.93 9.41 -5.11
CA LYS A 390 4.50 8.58 -3.97
C LYS A 390 4.37 9.42 -2.69
N SER A 391 5.35 10.25 -2.40
CA SER A 391 5.29 11.16 -1.25
C SER A 391 4.11 12.13 -1.34
N LEU A 392 3.80 12.63 -2.54
CA LEU A 392 2.63 13.48 -2.77
C LEU A 392 1.31 12.72 -2.57
N LEU A 393 1.24 11.46 -2.99
CA LEU A 393 0.09 10.57 -2.73
C LEU A 393 -0.15 10.40 -1.22
N ASP A 394 0.90 10.18 -0.43
CA ASP A 394 0.80 10.06 1.02
C ASP A 394 0.27 11.35 1.67
N LEU A 395 0.69 12.52 1.17
CA LEU A 395 0.16 13.80 1.61
C LEU A 395 -1.32 13.97 1.27
N TYR A 396 -1.78 13.58 0.08
CA TYR A 396 -3.20 13.63 -0.29
C TYR A 396 -4.05 12.69 0.58
N ASN A 397 -3.57 11.46 0.84
CA ASN A 397 -4.24 10.54 1.74
C ASN A 397 -4.34 11.10 3.16
N SER A 398 -3.26 11.68 3.68
CA SER A 398 -3.23 12.34 4.99
C SER A 398 -4.18 13.54 5.05
N GLN A 399 -4.23 14.35 4.00
CA GLN A 399 -5.15 15.47 3.88
C GLN A 399 -6.61 15.00 3.88
N LYS A 400 -6.94 13.94 3.11
CA LYS A 400 -8.28 13.36 3.09
C LYS A 400 -8.68 12.89 4.48
N GLN A 401 -7.82 12.16 5.17
CA GLN A 401 -8.09 11.69 6.54
C GLN A 401 -8.26 12.83 7.54
N TYR A 402 -7.49 13.90 7.40
CA TYR A 402 -7.67 15.10 8.20
C TYR A 402 -9.04 15.74 7.94
N LEU A 403 -9.42 15.98 6.69
CA LEU A 403 -10.70 16.58 6.33
C LEU A 403 -11.89 15.75 6.78
N LEU A 404 -11.86 14.41 6.60
CA LEU A 404 -12.90 13.50 7.09
C LEU A 404 -13.11 13.65 8.61
N ARG A 405 -12.03 13.78 9.38
CA ARG A 405 -12.11 13.94 10.84
C ARG A 405 -12.56 15.32 11.29
N GLN A 406 -12.23 16.37 10.54
CA GLN A 406 -12.52 17.76 10.94
C GLN A 406 -13.84 18.28 10.39
N MET A 407 -14.27 17.82 9.22
CA MET A 407 -15.48 18.31 8.54
C MET A 407 -16.71 17.43 8.77
N LEU A 408 -16.55 16.22 9.32
CA LEU A 408 -17.63 15.30 9.69
C LEU A 408 -17.61 15.04 11.20
N ILE A 409 -18.76 14.83 11.81
CA ILE A 409 -18.91 14.60 13.27
C ILE A 409 -19.56 13.24 13.55
#